data_e46afabaa367bb0f004aa5079271481d
#
_entry.id   e46afabaa367bb0f004aa5079271481d
#
_cell.length_a   1.000
_cell.length_b   1.000
_cell.length_c   1.000
_cell.angle_alpha   90.00
_cell.angle_beta   90.00
_cell.angle_gamma   90.00
#
_symmetry.space_group_name_H-M   'P 1'
#
loop_
_entity.id
_entity.type
_entity.pdbx_description
1 polymer ?
#
loop_
_entity_poly.entity_id
_entity_poly.type
_entity_poly.pdbx_seq_one_letter_code
_entity_poly.pdbx_strand_id
1 'polypeptide(L)'
;MKKLFLVLALAFAGIFTANAQVWIGGGLGAQIENGNTYLTVSPEVGYAINNNWQVALGAGYTFDKKEGLPTSNKLSLEPYVRYVATTIGDKFSLFFDLTGDFGLIDASGWAATLRPGIAWMATEHWTAAFRFGFLGYDHGFYGNNGFYLNCDLAAPQIRLYYNF
;
A
#
# COMPACT_ATOMS: atom_id res chain seq x y z
N MET A 1 -20.17 12.14 -7.86
CA MET A 1 -18.94 12.29 -7.05
C MET A 1 -19.22 12.63 -5.59
N LYS A 2 -20.01 13.68 -5.26
CA LYS A 2 -20.33 14.05 -3.84
C LYS A 2 -21.02 12.94 -3.02
N LYS A 3 -21.91 12.15 -3.64
CA LYS A 3 -22.60 11.04 -2.96
C LYS A 3 -21.68 9.86 -2.63
N LEU A 4 -20.70 9.57 -3.49
CA LEU A 4 -19.70 8.52 -3.26
C LEU A 4 -18.76 8.91 -2.11
N PHE A 5 -18.38 10.19 -2.05
CA PHE A 5 -17.57 10.73 -0.97
C PHE A 5 -18.30 10.67 0.38
N LEU A 6 -19.60 10.96 0.38
CA LEU A 6 -20.45 10.89 1.58
C LEU A 6 -20.61 9.44 2.09
N VAL A 7 -20.79 8.48 1.18
CA VAL A 7 -20.90 7.05 1.53
C VAL A 7 -19.57 6.53 2.08
N LEU A 8 -18.45 6.91 1.48
CA LEU A 8 -17.11 6.60 2.00
C LEU A 8 -16.90 7.24 3.38
N ALA A 9 -17.24 8.51 3.56
CA ALA A 9 -17.10 9.20 4.85
C ALA A 9 -17.99 8.57 5.94
N LEU A 10 -19.23 8.16 5.61
CA LEU A 10 -20.13 7.46 6.53
C LEU A 10 -19.65 6.03 6.85
N ALA A 11 -19.08 5.32 5.87
CA ALA A 11 -18.47 4.02 6.09
C ALA A 11 -17.27 4.15 7.04
N PHE A 12 -16.44 5.18 6.87
CA PHE A 12 -15.34 5.48 7.79
C PHE A 12 -15.84 5.89 9.18
N ALA A 13 -16.88 6.72 9.30
CA ALA A 13 -17.43 7.13 10.59
C ALA A 13 -18.01 5.96 11.40
N GLY A 14 -18.55 4.94 10.73
CA GLY A 14 -19.08 3.72 11.37
C GLY A 14 -18.01 2.80 11.94
N ILE A 15 -16.76 2.92 11.50
CA ILE A 15 -15.63 2.07 11.94
C ILE A 15 -15.08 2.52 13.30
N PHE A 16 -15.30 3.78 13.71
CA PHE A 16 -14.80 4.33 14.97
C PHE A 16 -15.60 3.92 16.22
N THR A 17 -16.66 3.15 16.07
CA THR A 17 -17.47 2.70 17.22
C THR A 17 -17.14 1.26 17.59
N ALA A 18 -16.41 1.10 18.67
CA ALA A 18 -16.13 -0.12 19.42
C ALA A 18 -14.79 -0.83 19.11
N ASN A 19 -13.83 -0.67 20.01
CA ASN A 19 -12.62 -1.53 20.21
C ASN A 19 -11.84 -1.95 18.93
N ALA A 20 -11.99 -1.20 17.89
CA ALA A 20 -11.42 -1.52 16.60
C ALA A 20 -10.04 -0.88 16.49
N GLN A 21 -9.05 -1.69 16.26
CA GLN A 21 -7.70 -1.22 15.96
C GLN A 21 -7.69 -0.62 14.54
N VAL A 22 -8.07 0.65 14.46
CA VAL A 22 -7.90 1.45 13.24
C VAL A 22 -6.49 1.99 13.23
N TRP A 23 -5.89 2.01 12.07
CA TRP A 23 -4.61 2.66 11.87
C TRP A 23 -4.63 3.51 10.59
N ILE A 24 -3.80 4.53 10.59
CA ILE A 24 -3.55 5.38 9.41
C ILE A 24 -2.05 5.37 9.14
N GLY A 25 -1.67 5.56 7.90
CA GLY A 25 -0.26 5.62 7.56
C GLY A 25 -0.03 5.72 6.08
N GLY A 26 1.08 5.15 5.64
CA GLY A 26 1.42 5.11 4.22
C GLY A 26 2.90 4.97 3.97
N GLY A 27 3.24 4.99 2.68
CA GLY A 27 4.60 4.91 2.20
C GLY A 27 5.02 6.16 1.46
N LEU A 28 6.32 6.41 1.47
CA LEU A 28 7.00 7.39 0.63
C LEU A 28 8.07 6.67 -0.17
N GLY A 29 8.19 7.00 -1.45
CA GLY A 29 9.24 6.52 -2.32
C GLY A 29 9.84 7.68 -3.10
N ALA A 30 11.16 7.70 -3.23
CA ALA A 30 11.85 8.66 -4.07
C ALA A 30 13.03 7.97 -4.76
N GLN A 31 13.15 8.22 -6.05
CA GLN A 31 14.32 7.82 -6.85
C GLN A 31 14.71 8.99 -7.73
N ILE A 32 15.96 9.41 -7.62
CA ILE A 32 16.52 10.49 -8.43
C ILE A 32 17.81 9.97 -9.05
N GLU A 33 17.82 9.81 -10.35
CA GLU A 33 18.94 9.25 -11.07
C GLU A 33 19.03 9.85 -12.48
N ASN A 34 20.23 10.33 -12.86
CA ASN A 34 20.56 10.77 -14.23
C ASN A 34 19.50 11.70 -14.87
N GLY A 35 19.02 12.72 -14.12
CA GLY A 35 18.00 13.66 -14.61
C GLY A 35 16.56 13.13 -14.56
N ASN A 36 16.36 11.89 -14.12
CA ASN A 36 15.03 11.30 -13.88
C ASN A 36 14.64 11.47 -12.43
N THR A 37 13.39 11.84 -12.17
CA THR A 37 12.84 11.99 -10.80
C THR A 37 11.56 11.18 -10.72
N TYR A 38 11.53 10.25 -9.77
CA TYR A 38 10.36 9.45 -9.43
C TYR A 38 10.03 9.65 -7.94
N LEU A 39 8.82 10.13 -7.67
CA LEU A 39 8.32 10.35 -6.31
C LEU A 39 6.99 9.63 -6.16
N THR A 40 6.83 8.90 -5.07
CA THR A 40 5.56 8.22 -4.75
C THR A 40 5.15 8.56 -3.32
N VAL A 41 3.87 8.86 -3.14
CA VAL A 41 3.21 9.01 -1.85
C VAL A 41 2.01 8.08 -1.84
N SER A 42 1.90 7.23 -0.83
CA SER A 42 0.84 6.21 -0.74
C SER A 42 0.17 6.28 0.64
N PRO A 43 -0.70 7.28 0.91
CA PRO A 43 -1.48 7.30 2.14
C PRO A 43 -2.45 6.11 2.17
N GLU A 44 -2.68 5.57 3.37
CA GLU A 44 -3.57 4.43 3.57
C GLU A 44 -4.23 4.45 4.95
N VAL A 45 -5.37 3.82 5.04
CA VAL A 45 -6.11 3.58 6.27
C VAL A 45 -6.49 2.12 6.34
N GLY A 46 -6.39 1.54 7.52
CA GLY A 46 -6.70 0.13 7.73
C GLY A 46 -7.43 -0.14 9.02
N TYR A 47 -7.95 -1.35 9.08
CA TYR A 47 -8.74 -1.86 10.16
C TYR A 47 -8.33 -3.31 10.47
N ALA A 48 -7.99 -3.60 11.72
CA ALA A 48 -7.73 -4.96 12.17
C ALA A 48 -9.06 -5.64 12.55
N ILE A 49 -9.45 -6.65 11.76
CA ILE A 49 -10.64 -7.48 12.02
C ILE A 49 -10.38 -8.36 13.25
N ASN A 50 -9.16 -8.88 13.34
CA ASN A 50 -8.66 -9.66 14.46
C ASN A 50 -7.12 -9.69 14.44
N ASN A 51 -6.50 -10.47 15.30
CA ASN A 51 -5.03 -10.54 15.42
C ASN A 51 -4.31 -10.99 14.14
N ASN A 52 -4.99 -11.73 13.26
CA ASN A 52 -4.40 -12.27 12.05
C ASN A 52 -4.85 -11.55 10.78
N TRP A 53 -6.05 -10.96 10.76
CA TRP A 53 -6.63 -10.39 9.56
C TRP A 53 -6.86 -8.89 9.69
N GLN A 54 -6.38 -8.17 8.69
CA GLN A 54 -6.56 -6.73 8.55
C GLN A 54 -7.03 -6.41 7.14
N VAL A 55 -7.80 -5.35 6.99
CA VAL A 55 -8.19 -4.81 5.68
C VAL A 55 -7.76 -3.36 5.59
N ALA A 56 -7.40 -2.90 4.42
CA ALA A 56 -6.97 -1.54 4.23
C ALA A 56 -7.27 -1.01 2.82
N LEU A 57 -7.29 0.30 2.73
CA LEU A 57 -7.44 1.03 1.50
C LEU A 57 -6.34 2.08 1.42
N GLY A 58 -5.51 1.98 0.40
CA GLY A 58 -4.49 2.94 0.05
C GLY A 58 -4.85 3.72 -1.22
N ALA A 59 -4.21 4.87 -1.40
CA ALA A 59 -4.22 5.64 -2.63
C ALA A 59 -2.77 6.00 -3.00
N GLY A 60 -2.31 5.55 -4.15
CA GLY A 60 -0.97 5.83 -4.65
C GLY A 60 -0.97 7.07 -5.54
N TYR A 61 -0.14 8.04 -5.25
CA TYR A 61 0.18 9.13 -6.16
C TYR A 61 1.65 9.04 -6.57
N THR A 62 1.91 8.99 -7.87
CA THR A 62 3.25 8.91 -8.43
C THR A 62 3.51 10.08 -9.36
N PHE A 63 4.57 10.81 -9.09
CA PHE A 63 5.16 11.80 -9.98
C PHE A 63 6.37 11.19 -10.65
N ASP A 64 6.34 11.12 -12.00
CA ASP A 64 7.43 10.56 -12.81
C ASP A 64 7.85 11.61 -13.84
N LYS A 65 9.07 12.12 -13.71
CA LYS A 65 9.70 13.05 -14.63
C LYS A 65 10.95 12.41 -15.21
N LYS A 66 10.94 12.15 -16.51
CA LYS A 66 12.08 11.64 -17.26
C LYS A 66 12.65 12.74 -18.15
N GLU A 67 13.98 12.79 -18.27
CA GLU A 67 14.64 13.75 -19.15
C GLU A 67 14.15 13.59 -20.60
N GLY A 68 13.74 14.71 -21.22
CA GLY A 68 13.24 14.71 -22.60
C GLY A 68 11.81 14.18 -22.81
N LEU A 69 11.11 13.76 -21.77
CA LEU A 69 9.72 13.28 -21.83
C LEU A 69 8.76 14.19 -21.04
N PRO A 70 7.46 14.20 -21.40
CA PRO A 70 6.45 14.87 -20.59
C PRO A 70 6.39 14.27 -19.18
N THR A 71 6.15 15.11 -18.19
CA THR A 71 5.91 14.67 -16.80
C THR A 71 4.62 13.85 -16.73
N SER A 72 4.68 12.71 -16.07
CA SER A 72 3.51 11.85 -15.81
C SER A 72 3.12 11.93 -14.33
N ASN A 73 1.81 12.08 -14.08
CA ASN A 73 1.23 12.10 -12.75
C ASN A 73 0.19 10.98 -12.69
N LYS A 74 0.47 9.93 -11.94
CA LYS A 74 -0.40 8.75 -11.85
C LYS A 74 -1.10 8.71 -10.50
N LEU A 75 -2.39 8.37 -10.53
CA LEU A 75 -3.17 8.09 -9.34
C LEU A 75 -3.65 6.64 -9.39
N SER A 76 -3.51 5.92 -8.31
CA SER A 76 -3.99 4.55 -8.14
C SER A 76 -4.80 4.38 -6.86
N LEU A 77 -5.62 3.33 -6.82
CA LEU A 77 -6.32 2.85 -5.64
C LEU A 77 -5.75 1.48 -5.28
N GLU A 78 -5.46 1.26 -4.01
CA GLU A 78 -4.74 0.09 -3.51
C GLU A 78 -5.48 -0.57 -2.32
N PRO A 79 -6.67 -1.21 -2.53
CA PRO A 79 -7.27 -2.04 -1.49
C PRO A 79 -6.41 -3.27 -1.24
N TYR A 80 -6.28 -3.69 0.02
CA TYR A 80 -5.62 -4.95 0.35
C TYR A 80 -6.17 -5.62 1.60
N VAL A 81 -5.93 -6.91 1.68
CA VAL A 81 -6.14 -7.73 2.86
C VAL A 81 -4.78 -8.20 3.34
N ARG A 82 -4.49 -7.99 4.62
CA ARG A 82 -3.28 -8.47 5.29
C ARG A 82 -3.58 -9.68 6.13
N TYR A 83 -2.78 -10.72 5.96
CA TYR A 83 -2.72 -11.85 6.86
C TYR A 83 -1.42 -11.83 7.66
N VAL A 84 -1.51 -11.67 8.97
CA VAL A 84 -0.39 -11.78 9.91
C VAL A 84 -0.18 -13.26 10.21
N ALA A 85 0.88 -13.83 9.63
CA ALA A 85 1.15 -15.26 9.71
C ALA A 85 1.72 -15.66 11.07
N THR A 86 2.58 -14.82 11.63
CA THR A 86 3.19 -15.06 12.95
C THR A 86 3.74 -13.77 13.55
N THR A 87 3.84 -13.74 14.87
CA THR A 87 4.51 -12.68 15.61
C THR A 87 5.75 -13.26 16.29
N ILE A 88 6.87 -12.60 16.16
CA ILE A 88 8.16 -12.99 16.70
C ILE A 88 8.50 -12.05 17.85
N GLY A 89 8.42 -12.55 19.07
CA GLY A 89 8.43 -11.73 20.27
C GLY A 89 7.24 -10.78 20.29
N ASP A 90 7.38 -9.64 20.97
CA ASP A 90 6.28 -8.66 21.13
C ASP A 90 6.31 -7.55 20.08
N LYS A 91 7.30 -7.54 19.18
CA LYS A 91 7.58 -6.38 18.31
C LYS A 91 7.61 -6.66 16.83
N PHE A 92 7.82 -7.90 16.41
CA PHE A 92 7.95 -8.22 15.00
C PHE A 92 6.82 -9.13 14.53
N SER A 93 6.30 -8.87 13.35
CA SER A 93 5.29 -9.72 12.73
C SER A 93 5.65 -10.00 11.28
N LEU A 94 5.48 -11.24 10.85
CA LEU A 94 5.53 -11.62 9.43
C LEU A 94 4.12 -11.56 8.86
N PHE A 95 3.96 -10.96 7.70
CA PHE A 95 2.65 -10.83 7.07
C PHE A 95 2.70 -11.03 5.55
N PHE A 96 1.53 -11.26 4.99
CA PHE A 96 1.27 -11.28 3.55
C PHE A 96 0.13 -10.34 3.24
N ASP A 97 0.33 -9.44 2.28
CA ASP A 97 -0.70 -8.54 1.76
C ASP A 97 -1.17 -9.05 0.39
N LEU A 98 -2.46 -9.36 0.28
CA LEU A 98 -3.11 -9.54 -1.01
C LEU A 98 -3.66 -8.18 -1.44
N THR A 99 -3.03 -7.57 -2.44
CA THR A 99 -3.29 -6.20 -2.89
C THR A 99 -3.93 -6.21 -4.28
N GLY A 100 -4.96 -5.39 -4.46
CA GLY A 100 -5.44 -4.99 -5.78
C GLY A 100 -4.93 -3.58 -6.10
N ASP A 101 -4.21 -3.43 -7.20
CA ASP A 101 -3.71 -2.13 -7.65
C ASP A 101 -4.53 -1.69 -8.88
N PHE A 102 -5.22 -0.54 -8.80
CA PHE A 102 -6.11 -0.04 -9.85
C PHE A 102 -5.69 1.36 -10.29
N GLY A 103 -5.38 1.51 -11.58
CA GLY A 103 -5.08 2.82 -12.16
C GLY A 103 -6.33 3.69 -12.29
N LEU A 104 -6.27 4.96 -11.86
CA LEU A 104 -7.40 5.90 -11.91
C LEU A 104 -7.15 7.07 -12.86
N ILE A 105 -5.98 7.71 -12.77
CA ILE A 105 -5.61 8.88 -13.59
C ILE A 105 -4.19 8.65 -14.12
N ASP A 106 -4.01 8.78 -15.41
CA ASP A 106 -2.75 8.56 -16.15
C ASP A 106 -2.04 7.23 -15.79
N ALA A 107 -2.74 6.36 -15.09
CA ALA A 107 -2.39 4.98 -14.83
C ALA A 107 -3.45 4.11 -15.49
N SER A 108 -3.05 3.22 -16.37
CA SER A 108 -3.94 2.26 -17.02
C SER A 108 -3.74 0.88 -16.41
N GLY A 109 -4.79 0.05 -16.46
CA GLY A 109 -4.70 -1.33 -16.05
C GLY A 109 -4.97 -1.56 -14.55
N TRP A 110 -4.79 -2.82 -14.18
CA TRP A 110 -4.93 -3.30 -12.81
C TRP A 110 -3.93 -4.42 -12.53
N ALA A 111 -3.63 -4.66 -11.27
CA ALA A 111 -2.85 -5.81 -10.85
C ALA A 111 -3.43 -6.42 -9.56
N ALA A 112 -3.23 -7.72 -9.39
CA ALA A 112 -3.50 -8.43 -8.16
C ALA A 112 -2.21 -9.08 -7.68
N THR A 113 -1.71 -8.69 -6.52
CA THR A 113 -0.38 -9.07 -6.06
C THR A 113 -0.40 -9.59 -4.63
N LEU A 114 0.41 -10.61 -4.36
CA LEU A 114 0.73 -11.10 -3.03
C LEU A 114 2.12 -10.57 -2.64
N ARG A 115 2.17 -9.87 -1.52
CA ARG A 115 3.38 -9.17 -1.04
C ARG A 115 3.74 -9.66 0.35
N PRO A 116 4.84 -10.38 0.52
CA PRO A 116 5.37 -10.71 1.84
C PRO A 116 5.98 -9.47 2.50
N GLY A 117 5.94 -9.44 3.83
CA GLY A 117 6.52 -8.34 4.57
C GLY A 117 6.79 -8.66 6.03
N ILE A 118 7.51 -7.72 6.66
CA ILE A 118 7.81 -7.72 8.08
C ILE A 118 7.33 -6.39 8.65
N ALA A 119 6.59 -6.43 9.75
CA ALA A 119 6.23 -5.25 10.52
C ALA A 119 7.03 -5.23 11.83
N TRP A 120 7.47 -4.04 12.20
CA TRP A 120 8.13 -3.76 13.47
C TRP A 120 7.30 -2.74 14.24
N MET A 121 6.77 -3.14 15.38
CA MET A 121 6.08 -2.28 16.34
C MET A 121 7.12 -1.53 17.18
N ALA A 122 7.44 -0.30 16.77
CA ALA A 122 8.43 0.53 17.45
C ALA A 122 7.91 0.98 18.82
N THR A 123 6.62 1.34 18.90
CA THR A 123 5.88 1.67 20.13
C THR A 123 4.47 1.09 20.04
N GLU A 124 3.64 1.27 21.07
CA GLU A 124 2.22 0.87 21.05
C GLU A 124 1.43 1.53 19.92
N HIS A 125 1.83 2.73 19.50
CA HIS A 125 1.16 3.50 18.45
C HIS A 125 1.87 3.47 17.10
N TRP A 126 3.19 3.22 17.05
CA TRP A 126 3.95 3.33 15.80
C TRP A 126 4.45 1.98 15.32
N THR A 127 4.11 1.67 14.08
CA THR A 127 4.56 0.46 13.37
C THR A 127 5.23 0.84 12.07
N ALA A 128 6.43 0.35 11.83
CA ALA A 128 7.09 0.38 10.52
C ALA A 128 6.90 -0.98 9.84
N ALA A 129 6.51 -0.98 8.57
CA ALA A 129 6.38 -2.19 7.77
C ALA A 129 7.25 -2.13 6.53
N PHE A 130 7.81 -3.28 6.19
CA PHE A 130 8.67 -3.49 5.04
C PHE A 130 8.04 -4.57 4.18
N ARG A 131 7.70 -4.25 2.92
CA ARG A 131 7.21 -5.21 1.93
C ARG A 131 8.33 -5.54 0.97
N PHE A 132 8.50 -6.82 0.67
CA PHE A 132 9.60 -7.31 -0.17
C PHE A 132 9.03 -7.94 -1.43
N GLY A 133 9.29 -7.34 -2.58
CA GLY A 133 8.86 -7.90 -3.85
C GLY A 133 7.36 -8.18 -3.92
N PHE A 134 6.94 -8.95 -4.91
CA PHE A 134 5.57 -9.46 -5.05
C PHE A 134 5.47 -10.56 -6.10
N LEU A 135 4.46 -11.41 -5.95
CA LEU A 135 4.00 -12.36 -6.94
C LEU A 135 2.57 -12.01 -7.30
N GLY A 136 2.23 -11.94 -8.58
CA GLY A 136 0.87 -11.62 -8.96
C GLY A 136 0.61 -11.65 -10.44
N TYR A 137 -0.59 -11.19 -10.80
CA TYR A 137 -1.03 -11.01 -12.18
C TYR A 137 -1.12 -9.51 -12.46
N ASP A 138 -0.47 -9.07 -13.51
CA ASP A 138 -0.51 -7.69 -14.00
C ASP A 138 -1.30 -7.62 -15.30
N HIS A 139 -2.17 -6.64 -15.40
CA HIS A 139 -2.87 -6.26 -16.64
C HIS A 139 -2.61 -4.79 -16.95
N GLY A 140 -1.37 -4.51 -17.32
CA GLY A 140 -0.92 -3.18 -17.77
C GLY A 140 -0.63 -2.17 -16.67
N PHE A 141 -0.87 -2.46 -15.39
CA PHE A 141 -0.61 -1.52 -14.29
C PHE A 141 0.89 -1.27 -14.10
N TYR A 142 1.70 -2.32 -14.07
CA TYR A 142 3.17 -2.26 -14.01
C TYR A 142 3.82 -2.32 -15.41
N GLY A 143 3.01 -2.29 -16.47
CA GLY A 143 3.47 -2.33 -17.86
C GLY A 143 3.64 -3.73 -18.44
N ASN A 144 3.17 -4.76 -17.73
CA ASN A 144 3.19 -6.16 -18.16
C ASN A 144 1.77 -6.68 -18.39
N ASN A 145 1.64 -7.84 -19.03
CA ASN A 145 0.39 -8.58 -19.13
C ASN A 145 0.67 -10.05 -18.84
N GLY A 146 0.21 -10.51 -17.66
CA GLY A 146 0.37 -11.89 -17.24
C GLY A 146 0.91 -12.03 -15.82
N PHE A 147 1.35 -13.24 -15.48
CA PHE A 147 1.99 -13.50 -14.19
C PHE A 147 3.38 -12.86 -14.12
N TYR A 148 3.62 -12.20 -13.01
CA TYR A 148 4.85 -11.48 -12.76
C TYR A 148 5.36 -11.75 -11.35
N LEU A 149 6.63 -12.08 -11.24
CA LEU A 149 7.34 -12.25 -9.98
C LEU A 149 8.45 -11.20 -9.87
N ASN A 150 8.38 -10.39 -8.85
CA ASN A 150 9.45 -9.46 -8.47
C ASN A 150 10.02 -9.89 -7.11
N CYS A 151 11.28 -10.28 -7.10
CA CYS A 151 12.01 -10.68 -5.88
C CYS A 151 13.08 -9.65 -5.50
N ASP A 152 12.87 -8.38 -5.82
CA ASP A 152 13.83 -7.33 -5.45
C ASP A 152 13.77 -7.06 -3.94
N LEU A 153 14.71 -7.68 -3.22
CA LEU A 153 14.90 -7.47 -1.79
C LEU A 153 15.73 -6.21 -1.48
N ALA A 154 16.38 -5.63 -2.48
CA ALA A 154 17.23 -4.45 -2.30
C ALA A 154 16.41 -3.14 -2.26
N ALA A 155 15.18 -3.15 -2.75
CA ALA A 155 14.29 -2.00 -2.75
C ALA A 155 12.97 -2.29 -2.00
N PRO A 156 12.99 -2.49 -0.68
CA PRO A 156 11.78 -2.73 0.09
C PRO A 156 10.88 -1.49 0.09
N GLN A 157 9.57 -1.72 0.01
CA GLN A 157 8.61 -0.65 0.25
C GLN A 157 8.50 -0.41 1.76
N ILE A 158 8.88 0.78 2.20
CA ILE A 158 8.79 1.18 3.60
C ILE A 158 7.48 1.91 3.83
N ARG A 159 6.73 1.49 4.84
CA ARG A 159 5.47 2.10 5.25
C ARG A 159 5.49 2.37 6.75
N LEU A 160 4.90 3.48 7.16
CA LEU A 160 4.80 3.87 8.56
C LEU A 160 3.33 4.03 8.94
N TYR A 161 2.95 3.44 10.07
CA TYR A 161 1.57 3.42 10.56
C TYR A 161 1.46 3.99 11.96
N TYR A 162 0.39 4.72 12.20
CA TYR A 162 -0.05 5.12 13.51
C TYR A 162 -1.31 4.33 13.89
N ASN A 163 -1.25 3.59 14.99
CA ASN A 163 -2.34 2.80 15.54
C ASN A 163 -3.05 3.60 16.64
N PHE A 164 -4.37 3.65 16.59
CA PHE A 164 -5.20 4.36 17.58
C PHE A 164 -5.54 3.51 18.78
#